data_5691bceeba4a440a7d6d255843ccead8
#
_entry.id   5691bceeba4a440a7d6d255843ccead8
#
_cell.length_a   1.000
_cell.length_b   1.000
_cell.length_c   1.000
_cell.angle_alpha   90.00
_cell.angle_beta   90.00
_cell.angle_gamma   90.00
#
_symmetry.space_group_name_H-M   'P 1'
#
loop_
_entity.id
_entity.type
_entity.pdbx_description
1 polymer ?
#
loop_
_entity_poly.entity_id
_entity_poly.type
_entity_poly.pdbx_seq_one_letter_code
_entity_poly.pdbx_strand_id
1 'polypeptide(L)'
;MGLRGKRAGVFHQPGKDKGRMGSGSLFAASGAVPSSILSLLFSLLYLLASLYVYISLIYQIGARTPDTFGADAATTRRFGLPEAILASLLILFLFLTIGASVSQPSIQFSARNLLANFLLTGCVVLVIITFLQFRGFDVSWLGGFFRLSFIRTLSTGAVLLFFAYPLILSADTITQQLFGGGSSKQNIVEFFSGSRTIQQRMMIIVFAVAIAPVVEEFLFRFFIYGVLKRYFGRLLGVTFSALLFAAAHAHLPSFAPLFVLGGCFAIAYEWSGSILVAMTMHSLFNSLTLTALAFPEIFSP
;
A
#
# COMPACT_ATOMS: atom_id res chain seq x y z
N MET A 1 36.69 -42.19 51.39
CA MET A 1 35.87 -42.67 52.49
C MET A 1 34.44 -42.49 51.99
N GLY A 2 33.71 -43.38 51.62
CA GLY A 2 33.21 -44.72 51.79
C GLY A 2 31.88 -44.71 51.09
N LEU A 3 31.69 -45.44 50.07
CA LEU A 3 31.27 -46.81 49.85
C LEU A 3 29.76 -47.08 49.95
N ARG A 4 29.25 -47.65 48.84
CA ARG A 4 28.21 -48.70 48.76
C ARG A 4 26.76 -48.23 48.69
N GLY A 5 25.91 -48.76 47.86
CA GLY A 5 25.95 -49.89 46.97
C GLY A 5 24.54 -50.47 46.70
N LYS A 6 24.33 -51.01 45.50
CA LYS A 6 23.52 -52.19 45.17
C LYS A 6 22.01 -52.16 45.49
N ARG A 7 21.06 -52.68 44.71
CA ARG A 7 20.87 -53.80 43.75
C ARG A 7 19.46 -53.60 43.14
N ALA A 8 19.16 -53.76 41.92
CA ALA A 8 18.85 -54.97 41.14
C ALA A 8 17.56 -55.71 41.57
N GLY A 9 16.64 -55.87 40.63
CA GLY A 9 15.48 -56.82 40.63
C GLY A 9 14.59 -56.44 39.42
N VAL A 10 14.63 -57.00 38.37
CA VAL A 10 14.34 -58.19 37.55
C VAL A 10 13.01 -58.88 37.90
N PHE A 11 12.30 -59.23 36.81
CA PHE A 11 11.12 -60.12 36.65
C PHE A 11 9.81 -59.37 36.41
N HIS A 12 8.91 -59.64 35.45
CA HIS A 12 8.70 -60.82 34.56
C HIS A 12 7.63 -60.40 33.54
N GLN A 13 7.72 -60.79 32.28
CA GLN A 13 6.61 -61.00 31.36
C GLN A 13 6.01 -62.37 31.67
N PRO A 14 4.84 -62.84 31.13
CA PRO A 14 4.14 -62.47 29.91
C PRO A 14 2.57 -62.53 30.04
N GLY A 15 1.86 -62.01 29.04
CA GLY A 15 0.46 -62.31 28.87
C GLY A 15 0.02 -62.07 27.42
N LYS A 16 0.10 -63.13 26.61
CA LYS A 16 -0.61 -63.20 25.34
C LYS A 16 -2.10 -63.17 25.59
N ASP A 17 -2.80 -62.30 24.90
CA ASP A 17 -4.19 -62.62 24.56
C ASP A 17 -4.52 -62.31 23.13
N LYS A 18 -5.23 -63.24 22.55
CA LYS A 18 -5.55 -63.39 21.14
C LYS A 18 -6.79 -62.60 20.78
N GLY A 19 -6.81 -62.01 19.64
CA GLY A 19 -7.89 -62.12 18.69
C GLY A 19 -9.20 -61.41 19.03
N ARG A 20 -9.38 -60.24 18.38
CA ARG A 20 -10.71 -59.91 17.86
C ARG A 20 -10.54 -59.18 16.53
N MET A 21 -10.69 -59.95 15.45
CA MET A 21 -11.10 -59.43 14.15
C MET A 21 -12.44 -58.74 14.34
N GLY A 22 -12.44 -57.41 14.31
CA GLY A 22 -13.63 -56.56 14.17
C GLY A 22 -13.69 -56.06 12.74
N SER A 23 -14.50 -56.73 11.98
CA SER A 23 -14.94 -56.33 10.65
C SER A 23 -15.58 -54.95 10.68
N GLY A 24 -15.22 -54.10 9.71
CA GLY A 24 -16.18 -53.08 9.25
C GLY A 24 -15.93 -51.68 9.75
N SER A 25 -15.12 -50.92 9.02
CA SER A 25 -15.47 -49.58 8.59
C SER A 25 -14.64 -49.14 7.39
N LEU A 26 -14.88 -49.84 6.32
CA LEU A 26 -14.58 -49.37 4.97
C LEU A 26 -15.74 -48.47 4.55
N PHE A 27 -15.82 -47.24 5.06
CA PHE A 27 -16.63 -46.13 4.52
C PHE A 27 -16.65 -45.01 5.56
N ALA A 28 -15.60 -44.25 5.60
CA ALA A 28 -15.64 -42.84 6.00
C ALA A 28 -14.30 -42.18 5.64
N ALA A 29 -13.91 -42.27 4.38
CA ALA A 29 -13.06 -41.23 3.82
C ALA A 29 -14.01 -40.03 3.58
N SER A 30 -14.34 -39.31 4.64
CA SER A 30 -14.90 -37.99 4.52
C SER A 30 -13.79 -37.16 3.85
N GLY A 31 -14.00 -36.83 2.58
CA GLY A 31 -13.09 -35.99 1.77
C GLY A 31 -13.09 -34.54 2.28
N ALA A 32 -12.71 -34.36 3.53
CA ALA A 32 -12.39 -33.02 4.05
C ALA A 32 -11.16 -32.54 3.31
N VAL A 33 -11.35 -31.56 2.45
CA VAL A 33 -10.25 -30.87 1.76
C VAL A 33 -9.30 -30.36 2.84
N PRO A 34 -8.00 -30.67 2.78
CA PRO A 34 -7.04 -30.17 3.76
C PRO A 34 -7.16 -28.65 3.89
N SER A 35 -7.12 -28.14 5.11
CA SER A 35 -7.27 -26.69 5.38
C SER A 35 -6.29 -25.84 4.59
N SER A 36 -5.10 -26.36 4.30
CA SER A 36 -4.09 -25.75 3.45
C SER A 36 -4.52 -25.60 1.98
N ILE A 37 -5.22 -26.58 1.41
CA ILE A 37 -5.75 -26.50 0.03
C ILE A 37 -6.90 -25.49 -0.01
N LEU A 38 -7.78 -25.49 0.97
CA LEU A 38 -8.88 -24.56 1.04
C LEU A 38 -8.38 -23.10 1.16
N SER A 39 -7.40 -22.83 2.01
CA SER A 39 -6.79 -21.50 2.14
C SER A 39 -6.11 -21.04 0.86
N LEU A 40 -5.43 -21.97 0.16
CA LEU A 40 -4.82 -21.69 -1.15
C LEU A 40 -5.87 -21.31 -2.21
N LEU A 41 -6.98 -22.06 -2.25
CA LEU A 41 -8.08 -21.78 -3.18
C LEU A 41 -8.71 -20.41 -2.89
N PHE A 42 -8.94 -20.08 -1.62
CA PHE A 42 -9.46 -18.77 -1.24
C PHE A 42 -8.50 -17.64 -1.65
N SER A 43 -7.21 -17.80 -1.40
CA SER A 43 -6.19 -16.81 -1.80
C SER A 43 -6.14 -16.63 -3.31
N LEU A 44 -6.22 -17.72 -4.06
CA LEU A 44 -6.25 -17.66 -5.53
C LEU A 44 -7.51 -16.97 -6.05
N LEU A 45 -8.69 -17.33 -5.54
CA LEU A 45 -9.95 -16.71 -5.93
C LEU A 45 -9.96 -15.22 -5.60
N TYR A 46 -9.42 -14.84 -4.45
CA TYR A 46 -9.33 -13.45 -4.04
C TYR A 46 -8.38 -12.67 -4.97
N LEU A 47 -7.24 -13.24 -5.34
CA LEU A 47 -6.31 -12.64 -6.31
C LEU A 47 -6.98 -12.48 -7.69
N LEU A 48 -7.67 -13.51 -8.19
CA LEU A 48 -8.37 -13.45 -9.47
C LEU A 48 -9.49 -12.40 -9.48
N ALA A 49 -10.27 -12.31 -8.39
CA ALA A 49 -11.28 -11.26 -8.22
C ALA A 49 -10.65 -9.86 -8.22
N SER A 50 -9.51 -9.69 -7.57
CA SER A 50 -8.77 -8.42 -7.53
C SER A 50 -8.24 -8.03 -8.92
N LEU A 51 -7.66 -8.96 -9.64
CA LEU A 51 -7.24 -8.75 -11.03
C LEU A 51 -8.42 -8.36 -11.91
N TYR A 52 -9.53 -9.09 -11.81
CA TYR A 52 -10.76 -8.79 -12.57
C TYR A 52 -11.26 -7.38 -12.28
N VAL A 53 -11.33 -6.97 -11.01
CA VAL A 53 -11.77 -5.62 -10.63
C VAL A 53 -10.87 -4.57 -11.27
N TYR A 54 -9.55 -4.63 -11.09
CA TYR A 54 -8.63 -3.61 -11.60
C TYR A 54 -8.55 -3.61 -13.12
N ILE A 55 -8.57 -4.76 -13.78
CA ILE A 55 -8.65 -4.85 -15.25
C ILE A 55 -9.96 -4.22 -15.76
N SER A 56 -11.09 -4.51 -15.09
CA SER A 56 -12.39 -3.90 -15.42
C SER A 56 -12.37 -2.38 -15.28
N LEU A 57 -11.75 -1.85 -14.21
CA LEU A 57 -11.58 -0.40 -14.04
C LEU A 57 -10.75 0.21 -15.16
N ILE A 58 -9.63 -0.41 -15.53
CA ILE A 58 -8.76 0.04 -16.63
C ILE A 58 -9.54 0.03 -17.94
N TYR A 59 -10.31 -1.02 -18.21
CA TYR A 59 -11.17 -1.11 -19.39
C TYR A 59 -12.22 0.00 -19.42
N GLN A 60 -12.92 0.24 -18.28
CA GLN A 60 -13.90 1.32 -18.16
C GLN A 60 -13.27 2.70 -18.38
N ILE A 61 -12.05 2.92 -17.85
CA ILE A 61 -11.28 4.16 -18.06
C ILE A 61 -10.95 4.32 -19.57
N GLY A 62 -10.54 3.24 -20.24
CA GLY A 62 -10.21 3.23 -21.66
C GLY A 62 -11.42 3.49 -22.55
N ALA A 63 -12.59 2.97 -22.18
CA ALA A 63 -13.84 3.13 -22.93
C ALA A 63 -14.47 4.53 -22.81
N ARG A 64 -14.01 5.37 -21.84
CA ARG A 64 -14.50 6.74 -21.70
C ARG A 64 -13.94 7.61 -22.83
N THR A 65 -14.83 8.09 -23.68
CA THR A 65 -14.49 9.13 -24.67
C THR A 65 -14.26 10.47 -23.96
N PRO A 66 -13.46 11.39 -24.55
CA PRO A 66 -13.25 12.73 -24.02
C PRO A 66 -14.53 13.51 -23.71
N ASP A 67 -15.62 13.23 -24.43
CA ASP A 67 -16.91 13.93 -24.34
C ASP A 67 -17.77 13.48 -23.14
N THR A 68 -17.42 12.39 -22.47
CA THR A 68 -18.17 11.91 -21.28
C THR A 68 -17.93 12.73 -20.01
N PHE A 69 -16.96 13.62 -20.02
CA PHE A 69 -16.74 14.60 -18.96
C PHE A 69 -17.44 15.94 -19.25
N GLY A 70 -18.78 15.92 -19.42
CA GLY A 70 -19.66 17.07 -19.47
C GLY A 70 -19.31 18.14 -20.52
N ALA A 71 -20.31 18.75 -21.12
CA ALA A 71 -20.20 19.86 -22.08
C ALA A 71 -19.41 21.09 -21.58
N ASP A 72 -19.08 21.15 -20.29
CA ASP A 72 -18.27 22.20 -19.66
C ASP A 72 -16.74 22.01 -19.86
N ALA A 73 -16.30 20.92 -20.51
CA ALA A 73 -14.88 20.65 -20.75
C ALA A 73 -14.22 21.69 -21.70
N ALA A 74 -15.00 22.46 -22.43
CA ALA A 74 -14.50 23.49 -23.33
C ALA A 74 -13.88 24.70 -22.59
N THR A 75 -14.23 24.92 -21.33
CA THR A 75 -13.75 26.06 -20.50
C THR A 75 -12.66 25.66 -19.51
N THR A 76 -12.40 24.36 -19.33
CA THR A 76 -11.42 23.90 -18.32
C THR A 76 -10.01 24.03 -18.87
N ARG A 77 -9.22 24.82 -18.17
CA ARG A 77 -7.79 24.99 -18.46
C ARG A 77 -7.08 23.63 -18.34
N ARG A 78 -6.26 23.28 -19.33
CA ARG A 78 -5.46 22.04 -19.33
C ARG A 78 -4.03 22.35 -18.91
N PHE A 79 -3.37 21.44 -18.24
CA PHE A 79 -1.95 21.53 -17.94
C PHE A 79 -1.14 21.76 -19.22
N GLY A 80 -0.26 22.75 -19.21
CA GLY A 80 0.57 23.15 -20.34
C GLY A 80 2.07 23.11 -20.00
N LEU A 81 2.87 23.82 -20.79
CA LEU A 81 4.31 23.86 -20.61
C LEU A 81 4.75 24.39 -19.24
N PRO A 82 4.15 25.45 -18.66
CA PRO A 82 4.56 25.92 -17.32
C PRO A 82 4.37 24.85 -16.23
N GLU A 83 3.27 24.12 -16.27
CA GLU A 83 3.00 23.02 -15.33
C GLU A 83 3.97 21.85 -15.56
N ALA A 84 4.33 21.57 -16.82
CA ALA A 84 5.34 20.55 -17.15
C ALA A 84 6.73 20.91 -16.63
N ILE A 85 7.14 22.17 -16.75
CA ILE A 85 8.40 22.65 -16.18
C ILE A 85 8.40 22.49 -14.67
N LEU A 86 7.33 22.92 -13.98
CA LEU A 86 7.22 22.78 -12.52
C LEU A 86 7.23 21.31 -12.09
N ALA A 87 6.53 20.43 -12.81
CA ALA A 87 6.55 18.98 -12.54
C ALA A 87 7.95 18.39 -12.76
N SER A 88 8.68 18.82 -13.79
CA SER A 88 10.05 18.37 -14.03
C SER A 88 11.00 18.81 -12.92
N LEU A 89 10.86 20.03 -12.42
CA LEU A 89 11.63 20.53 -11.27
C LEU A 89 11.30 19.74 -9.99
N LEU A 90 10.02 19.42 -9.77
CA LEU A 90 9.60 18.59 -8.65
C LEU A 90 10.17 17.17 -8.75
N ILE A 91 10.13 16.56 -9.93
CA ILE A 91 10.72 15.23 -10.17
C ILE A 91 12.24 15.26 -9.93
N LEU A 92 12.93 16.28 -10.42
CA LEU A 92 14.36 16.47 -10.15
C LEU A 92 14.63 16.61 -8.65
N PHE A 93 13.83 17.40 -7.94
CA PHE A 93 13.92 17.54 -6.49
C PHE A 93 13.72 16.20 -5.77
N LEU A 94 12.74 15.38 -6.18
CA LEU A 94 12.53 14.05 -5.65
C LEU A 94 13.76 13.14 -5.89
N PHE A 95 14.33 13.14 -7.08
CA PHE A 95 15.54 12.35 -7.35
C PHE A 95 16.74 12.80 -6.51
N LEU A 96 16.93 14.09 -6.30
CA LEU A 96 17.99 14.60 -5.43
C LEU A 96 17.79 14.19 -3.97
N THR A 97 16.55 14.23 -3.48
CA THR A 97 16.23 13.80 -2.10
C THR A 97 16.38 12.29 -1.91
N ILE A 98 15.98 11.49 -2.89
CA ILE A 98 16.21 10.03 -2.90
C ILE A 98 17.71 9.73 -2.89
N GLY A 99 18.49 10.38 -3.77
CA GLY A 99 19.94 10.20 -3.82
C GLY A 99 20.62 10.57 -2.49
N ALA A 100 20.21 11.66 -1.86
CA ALA A 100 20.70 12.04 -0.55
C ALA A 100 20.33 11.02 0.54
N SER A 101 19.12 10.46 0.52
CA SER A 101 18.66 9.45 1.47
C SER A 101 19.44 8.14 1.36
N VAL A 102 19.73 7.70 0.13
CA VAL A 102 20.51 6.48 -0.11
C VAL A 102 21.98 6.65 0.30
N SER A 103 22.53 7.86 0.13
CA SER A 103 23.93 8.16 0.44
C SER A 103 24.21 8.30 1.96
N GLN A 104 23.18 8.50 2.78
CA GLN A 104 23.30 8.67 4.24
C GLN A 104 22.37 7.71 4.98
N PRO A 105 22.69 6.41 5.05
CA PRO A 105 21.79 5.40 5.64
C PRO A 105 21.61 5.54 7.16
N SER A 106 22.34 6.43 7.84
CA SER A 106 22.32 6.62 9.29
C SER A 106 21.61 7.89 9.79
N ILE A 107 20.72 8.48 8.99
CA ILE A 107 19.89 9.57 9.50
C ILE A 107 19.00 9.01 10.60
N GLN A 108 19.40 9.27 11.87
CA GLN A 108 18.55 8.94 13.01
C GLN A 108 17.22 9.68 12.82
N PHE A 109 16.17 8.90 12.65
CA PHE A 109 14.82 9.41 12.53
C PHE A 109 14.44 10.09 13.85
N SER A 110 14.41 11.42 13.84
CA SER A 110 13.96 12.21 14.99
C SER A 110 12.63 12.86 14.67
N ALA A 111 11.82 13.12 15.70
CA ALA A 111 10.57 13.88 15.56
C ALA A 111 10.79 15.24 14.88
N ARG A 112 11.94 15.88 15.12
CA ARG A 112 12.33 17.14 14.51
C ARG A 112 12.56 16.99 12.99
N ASN A 113 13.23 15.92 12.56
CA ASN A 113 13.48 15.64 11.14
C ASN A 113 12.18 15.30 10.40
N LEU A 114 11.30 14.53 11.05
CA LEU A 114 9.97 14.23 10.52
C LEU A 114 9.16 15.51 10.30
N LEU A 115 9.11 16.38 11.30
CA LEU A 115 8.40 17.66 11.22
C LEU A 115 9.01 18.58 10.15
N ALA A 116 10.34 18.69 10.09
CA ALA A 116 11.04 19.51 9.11
C ALA A 116 10.78 19.05 7.67
N ASN A 117 10.86 17.73 7.43
CA ASN A 117 10.55 17.15 6.12
C ASN A 117 9.09 17.40 5.72
N PHE A 118 8.19 17.28 6.69
CA PHE A 118 6.77 17.54 6.47
C PHE A 118 6.49 19.01 6.15
N LEU A 119 7.08 19.96 6.89
CA LEU A 119 6.94 21.38 6.62
C LEU A 119 7.49 21.73 5.24
N LEU A 120 8.64 21.18 4.85
CA LEU A 120 9.21 21.36 3.52
C LEU A 120 8.24 20.87 2.44
N THR A 121 7.71 19.66 2.60
CA THR A 121 6.78 19.08 1.62
C THR A 121 5.46 19.87 1.58
N GLY A 122 4.96 20.33 2.72
CA GLY A 122 3.81 21.23 2.80
C GLY A 122 4.03 22.56 2.08
N CYS A 123 5.22 23.14 2.21
CA CYS A 123 5.60 24.33 1.45
C CYS A 123 5.60 24.07 -0.06
N VAL A 124 6.14 22.94 -0.52
CA VAL A 124 6.09 22.55 -1.93
C VAL A 124 4.66 22.44 -2.43
N VAL A 125 3.77 21.79 -1.69
CA VAL A 125 2.34 21.70 -2.03
C VAL A 125 1.71 23.09 -2.13
N LEU A 126 1.98 23.97 -1.16
CA LEU A 126 1.47 25.33 -1.15
C LEU A 126 1.95 26.14 -2.38
N VAL A 127 3.22 26.02 -2.74
CA VAL A 127 3.78 26.65 -3.94
C VAL A 127 3.05 26.15 -5.19
N ILE A 128 2.82 24.83 -5.31
CA ILE A 128 2.10 24.27 -6.46
C ILE A 128 0.66 24.76 -6.50
N ILE A 129 -0.07 24.75 -5.38
CA ILE A 129 -1.45 25.23 -5.30
C ILE A 129 -1.52 26.70 -5.71
N THR A 130 -0.66 27.53 -5.12
CA THR A 130 -0.61 28.99 -5.41
C THR A 130 -0.29 29.22 -6.89
N PHE A 131 0.70 28.52 -7.44
CA PHE A 131 1.04 28.59 -8.86
C PHE A 131 -0.18 28.21 -9.75
N LEU A 132 -0.86 27.11 -9.46
CA LEU A 132 -2.02 26.68 -10.22
C LEU A 132 -3.17 27.70 -10.12
N GLN A 133 -3.42 28.29 -8.95
CA GLN A 133 -4.43 29.33 -8.76
C GLN A 133 -4.09 30.59 -9.58
N PHE A 134 -2.83 31.05 -9.58
CA PHE A 134 -2.39 32.15 -10.43
C PHE A 134 -2.53 31.84 -11.93
N ARG A 135 -2.40 30.57 -12.28
CA ARG A 135 -2.64 30.09 -13.64
C ARG A 135 -4.13 29.95 -13.97
N GLY A 136 -5.03 30.23 -13.02
CA GLY A 136 -6.49 30.17 -13.17
C GLY A 136 -7.05 28.76 -13.16
N PHE A 137 -6.37 27.81 -12.48
CA PHE A 137 -6.91 26.48 -12.23
C PHE A 137 -7.74 26.47 -10.95
N ASP A 138 -8.91 25.88 -11.00
CA ASP A 138 -9.67 25.52 -9.79
C ASP A 138 -9.20 24.12 -9.33
N VAL A 139 -8.37 24.11 -8.30
CA VAL A 139 -7.80 22.89 -7.72
C VAL A 139 -8.87 22.00 -7.14
N SER A 140 -9.93 22.58 -6.54
CA SER A 140 -11.02 21.82 -5.92
C SER A 140 -11.86 21.08 -6.94
N TRP A 141 -12.15 21.73 -8.06
CA TRP A 141 -12.89 21.14 -9.16
C TRP A 141 -12.05 20.08 -9.90
N LEU A 142 -10.79 20.38 -10.23
CA LEU A 142 -9.86 19.46 -10.89
C LEU A 142 -9.57 18.21 -10.05
N GLY A 143 -9.44 18.36 -8.73
CA GLY A 143 -9.24 17.26 -7.78
C GLY A 143 -10.51 16.43 -7.53
N GLY A 144 -11.67 16.90 -7.99
CA GLY A 144 -12.95 16.21 -7.79
C GLY A 144 -13.37 16.12 -6.32
N PHE A 145 -13.04 17.13 -5.50
CA PHE A 145 -13.30 17.11 -4.04
C PHE A 145 -14.79 16.98 -3.72
N PHE A 146 -15.65 17.53 -4.55
CA PHE A 146 -17.12 17.53 -4.35
C PHE A 146 -17.86 16.53 -5.24
N ARG A 147 -17.12 15.66 -5.95
CA ARG A 147 -17.72 14.74 -6.94
C ARG A 147 -18.51 13.61 -6.30
N LEU A 148 -18.08 13.15 -5.14
CA LEU A 148 -18.70 12.07 -4.38
C LEU A 148 -19.05 12.55 -2.98
N SER A 149 -20.14 12.02 -2.42
CA SER A 149 -20.45 12.25 -1.00
C SER A 149 -19.40 11.55 -0.12
N PHE A 150 -19.24 12.01 1.12
CA PHE A 150 -18.27 11.46 2.07
C PHE A 150 -18.40 9.93 2.22
N ILE A 151 -19.62 9.43 2.41
CA ILE A 151 -19.87 7.99 2.57
C ILE A 151 -19.48 7.22 1.30
N ARG A 152 -19.80 7.74 0.11
CA ARG A 152 -19.41 7.11 -1.17
C ARG A 152 -17.90 7.12 -1.35
N THR A 153 -17.22 8.18 -0.98
CA THR A 153 -15.76 8.27 -1.03
C THR A 153 -15.13 7.21 -0.12
N LEU A 154 -15.58 7.14 1.13
CA LEU A 154 -15.08 6.18 2.12
C LEU A 154 -15.34 4.73 1.69
N SER A 155 -16.57 4.41 1.30
CA SER A 155 -16.91 3.04 0.87
C SER A 155 -16.18 2.65 -0.41
N THR A 156 -16.08 3.54 -1.40
CA THR A 156 -15.34 3.27 -2.64
C THR A 156 -13.87 3.05 -2.35
N GLY A 157 -13.25 3.90 -1.54
CA GLY A 157 -11.85 3.75 -1.14
C GLY A 157 -11.59 2.44 -0.38
N ALA A 158 -12.47 2.07 0.55
CA ALA A 158 -12.35 0.83 1.30
C ALA A 158 -12.48 -0.41 0.41
N VAL A 159 -13.47 -0.44 -0.50
CA VAL A 159 -13.68 -1.55 -1.43
C VAL A 159 -12.50 -1.68 -2.41
N LEU A 160 -12.04 -0.57 -2.98
CA LEU A 160 -10.89 -0.60 -3.89
C LEU A 160 -9.60 -1.02 -3.18
N LEU A 161 -9.37 -0.57 -1.95
CA LEU A 161 -8.24 -1.03 -1.15
C LEU A 161 -8.35 -2.53 -0.85
N PHE A 162 -9.53 -3.02 -0.48
CA PHE A 162 -9.75 -4.45 -0.27
C PHE A 162 -9.29 -5.26 -1.48
N PHE A 163 -9.70 -4.89 -2.69
CA PHE A 163 -9.23 -5.57 -3.91
C PHE A 163 -7.79 -5.23 -4.33
N ALA A 164 -7.14 -4.17 -3.79
CA ALA A 164 -5.73 -3.92 -4.01
C ALA A 164 -4.82 -4.84 -3.19
N TYR A 165 -5.29 -5.28 -2.00
CA TYR A 165 -4.48 -6.04 -1.05
C TYR A 165 -3.83 -7.31 -1.63
N PRO A 166 -4.53 -8.22 -2.33
CA PRO A 166 -3.91 -9.41 -2.91
C PRO A 166 -2.84 -9.10 -3.94
N LEU A 167 -3.01 -8.00 -4.71
CA LEU A 167 -2.03 -7.57 -5.69
C LEU A 167 -0.74 -7.08 -5.00
N ILE A 168 -0.89 -6.30 -3.92
CA ILE A 168 0.22 -5.79 -3.11
C ILE A 168 0.96 -6.95 -2.43
N LEU A 169 0.24 -7.87 -1.79
CA LEU A 169 0.82 -9.04 -1.13
C LEU A 169 1.54 -9.96 -2.12
N SER A 170 1.00 -10.14 -3.33
CA SER A 170 1.66 -10.91 -4.37
C SER A 170 2.96 -10.25 -4.81
N ALA A 171 2.97 -8.93 -4.98
CA ALA A 171 4.18 -8.17 -5.31
C ALA A 171 5.23 -8.26 -4.17
N ASP A 172 4.80 -8.19 -2.92
CA ASP A 172 5.68 -8.33 -1.75
C ASP A 172 6.28 -9.74 -1.68
N THR A 173 5.46 -10.78 -1.84
CA THR A 173 5.91 -12.18 -1.86
C THR A 173 6.94 -12.43 -2.96
N ILE A 174 6.69 -11.95 -4.18
CA ILE A 174 7.61 -12.07 -5.30
C ILE A 174 8.92 -11.35 -4.98
N THR A 175 8.87 -10.15 -4.42
CA THR A 175 10.05 -9.38 -4.04
C THR A 175 10.89 -10.13 -3.00
N GLN A 176 10.24 -10.67 -1.96
CA GLN A 176 10.93 -11.45 -0.93
C GLN A 176 11.59 -12.71 -1.47
N GLN A 177 10.97 -13.40 -2.44
CA GLN A 177 11.55 -14.58 -3.07
C GLN A 177 12.74 -14.25 -3.97
N LEU A 178 12.71 -13.13 -4.69
CA LEU A 178 13.75 -12.75 -5.63
C LEU A 178 15.00 -12.13 -4.97
N PHE A 179 14.78 -11.33 -3.91
CA PHE A 179 15.86 -10.55 -3.28
C PHE A 179 16.30 -11.10 -1.91
N GLY A 180 15.71 -12.22 -1.47
CA GLY A 180 15.94 -12.77 -0.12
C GLY A 180 15.26 -11.92 0.95
N GLY A 181 14.78 -12.55 2.03
CA GLY A 181 13.93 -11.92 3.06
C GLY A 181 14.57 -10.77 3.85
N GLY A 182 14.98 -9.73 3.17
CA GLY A 182 15.25 -8.43 3.79
C GLY A 182 13.95 -7.89 4.39
N SER A 183 14.02 -7.31 5.58
CA SER A 183 12.86 -6.66 6.20
C SER A 183 12.25 -5.64 5.24
N SER A 184 11.03 -5.88 4.77
CA SER A 184 10.26 -4.92 3.97
C SER A 184 9.78 -3.72 4.80
N LYS A 185 10.31 -3.57 6.02
CA LYS A 185 9.90 -2.51 6.94
C LYS A 185 10.44 -1.17 6.48
N GLN A 186 9.53 -0.27 6.15
CA GLN A 186 9.86 1.12 5.85
C GLN A 186 10.34 1.86 7.10
N ASN A 187 11.08 2.96 6.91
CA ASN A 187 11.60 3.78 8.01
C ASN A 187 10.52 4.22 9.01
N ILE A 188 9.30 4.49 8.55
CA ILE A 188 8.17 4.87 9.42
C ILE A 188 7.76 3.72 10.36
N VAL A 189 7.87 2.47 9.89
CA VAL A 189 7.61 1.26 10.66
C VAL A 189 8.63 1.08 11.76
N GLU A 190 9.92 1.26 11.44
CA GLU A 190 10.99 1.18 12.43
C GLU A 190 10.87 2.30 13.46
N PHE A 191 10.50 3.51 13.02
CA PHE A 191 10.28 4.64 13.91
C PHE A 191 9.08 4.39 14.86
N PHE A 192 7.98 3.84 14.35
CA PHE A 192 6.82 3.49 15.15
C PHE A 192 7.17 2.40 16.18
N SER A 193 7.84 1.34 15.76
CA SER A 193 8.27 0.25 16.63
C SER A 193 9.30 0.70 17.69
N GLY A 194 10.17 1.65 17.35
CA GLY A 194 11.16 2.25 18.25
C GLY A 194 10.61 3.36 19.15
N SER A 195 9.37 3.81 18.94
CA SER A 195 8.79 4.91 19.72
C SER A 195 8.51 4.49 21.16
N ARG A 196 9.01 5.28 22.14
CA ARG A 196 8.92 4.97 23.57
C ARG A 196 7.78 5.70 24.28
N THR A 197 7.24 6.78 23.69
CA THR A 197 6.21 7.61 24.31
C THR A 197 4.91 7.57 23.51
N ILE A 198 3.77 7.69 24.21
CA ILE A 198 2.45 7.80 23.57
C ILE A 198 2.40 9.02 22.64
N GLN A 199 3.03 10.12 23.04
CA GLN A 199 3.06 11.34 22.23
C GLN A 199 3.77 11.11 20.89
N GLN A 200 4.90 10.39 20.86
CA GLN A 200 5.59 10.02 19.62
C GLN A 200 4.71 9.14 18.74
N ARG A 201 4.07 8.13 19.32
CA ARG A 201 3.15 7.24 18.56
C ARG A 201 1.99 8.01 17.96
N MET A 202 1.32 8.85 18.73
CA MET A 202 0.23 9.68 18.24
C MET A 202 0.67 10.61 17.11
N MET A 203 1.82 11.23 17.24
CA MET A 203 2.40 12.07 16.18
C MET A 203 2.60 11.27 14.89
N ILE A 204 3.21 10.07 14.97
CA ILE A 204 3.44 9.21 13.80
C ILE A 204 2.10 8.81 13.15
N ILE A 205 1.10 8.43 13.96
CA ILE A 205 -0.22 8.06 13.45
C ILE A 205 -0.86 9.23 12.70
N VAL A 206 -0.88 10.43 13.29
CA VAL A 206 -1.46 11.61 12.64
C VAL A 206 -0.74 11.92 11.33
N PHE A 207 0.59 11.89 11.33
CA PHE A 207 1.36 12.13 10.11
C PHE A 207 1.13 11.06 9.06
N ALA A 208 1.25 9.79 9.40
CA ALA A 208 1.17 8.70 8.44
C ALA A 208 -0.27 8.46 7.91
N VAL A 209 -1.27 8.65 8.75
CA VAL A 209 -2.67 8.32 8.40
C VAL A 209 -3.44 9.51 7.82
N ALA A 210 -3.21 10.72 8.33
CA ALA A 210 -4.00 11.87 7.91
C ALA A 210 -3.23 12.79 6.95
N ILE A 211 -1.97 13.11 7.25
CA ILE A 211 -1.28 14.19 6.59
C ILE A 211 -0.51 13.72 5.36
N ALA A 212 0.32 12.69 5.50
CA ALA A 212 1.10 12.16 4.38
C ALA A 212 0.22 11.73 3.20
N PRO A 213 -0.89 10.97 3.39
CA PRO A 213 -1.77 10.61 2.29
C PRO A 213 -2.34 11.81 1.52
N VAL A 214 -2.70 12.89 2.21
CA VAL A 214 -3.22 14.11 1.54
C VAL A 214 -2.14 14.77 0.69
N VAL A 215 -0.96 14.93 1.24
CA VAL A 215 0.17 15.59 0.60
C VAL A 215 0.69 14.74 -0.58
N GLU A 216 0.88 13.46 -0.35
CA GLU A 216 1.44 12.55 -1.36
C GLU A 216 0.47 12.32 -2.53
N GLU A 217 -0.82 12.10 -2.25
CA GLU A 217 -1.79 11.97 -3.33
C GLU A 217 -1.92 13.26 -4.14
N PHE A 218 -1.87 14.44 -3.49
CA PHE A 218 -1.84 15.71 -4.20
C PHE A 218 -0.62 15.82 -5.12
N LEU A 219 0.57 15.47 -4.65
CA LEU A 219 1.80 15.55 -5.46
C LEU A 219 1.79 14.53 -6.59
N PHE A 220 1.55 13.26 -6.27
CA PHE A 220 1.72 12.16 -7.24
C PHE A 220 0.50 11.98 -8.15
N ARG A 221 -0.75 12.07 -7.65
CA ARG A 221 -1.96 11.77 -8.44
C ARG A 221 -2.58 13.02 -9.03
N PHE A 222 -2.66 14.08 -8.26
CA PHE A 222 -3.23 15.31 -8.83
C PHE A 222 -2.25 15.99 -9.78
N PHE A 223 -1.03 16.30 -9.31
CA PHE A 223 -0.12 17.15 -10.06
C PHE A 223 0.76 16.37 -11.04
N ILE A 224 1.63 15.47 -10.56
CA ILE A 224 2.58 14.72 -11.43
C ILE A 224 1.82 13.87 -12.45
N TYR A 225 0.88 13.04 -11.99
CA TYR A 225 0.06 12.22 -12.90
C TYR A 225 -0.74 13.08 -13.88
N GLY A 226 -1.34 14.19 -13.43
CA GLY A 226 -2.08 15.10 -14.30
C GLY A 226 -1.24 15.65 -15.44
N VAL A 227 0.01 16.04 -15.16
CA VAL A 227 0.97 16.49 -16.18
C VAL A 227 1.40 15.32 -17.07
N LEU A 228 1.81 14.20 -16.50
CA LEU A 228 2.25 13.03 -17.26
C LEU A 228 1.14 12.50 -18.19
N LYS A 229 -0.10 12.43 -17.69
CA LYS A 229 -1.27 12.05 -18.48
C LYS A 229 -1.48 12.96 -19.67
N ARG A 230 -1.25 14.26 -19.53
CA ARG A 230 -1.40 15.25 -20.60
C ARG A 230 -0.43 15.00 -21.74
N TYR A 231 0.84 14.65 -21.43
CA TYR A 231 1.91 14.53 -22.43
C TYR A 231 2.12 13.10 -22.94
N PHE A 232 1.91 12.10 -22.07
CA PHE A 232 2.22 10.68 -22.36
C PHE A 232 0.99 9.78 -22.36
N GLY A 233 -0.19 10.33 -22.09
CA GLY A 233 -1.42 9.55 -21.99
C GLY A 233 -1.59 8.85 -20.63
N ARG A 234 -2.75 8.21 -20.48
CA ARG A 234 -3.19 7.62 -19.20
C ARG A 234 -2.27 6.50 -18.71
N LEU A 235 -1.93 5.55 -19.58
CA LEU A 235 -1.16 4.36 -19.20
C LEU A 235 0.24 4.75 -18.70
N LEU A 236 1.00 5.50 -19.50
CA LEU A 236 2.33 5.95 -19.09
C LEU A 236 2.27 6.91 -17.90
N GLY A 237 1.25 7.76 -17.83
CA GLY A 237 1.02 8.63 -16.68
C GLY A 237 0.85 7.85 -15.38
N VAL A 238 0.00 6.81 -15.35
CA VAL A 238 -0.18 5.92 -14.19
C VAL A 238 1.14 5.23 -13.85
N THR A 239 1.81 4.63 -14.84
CA THR A 239 3.04 3.88 -14.64
C THR A 239 4.15 4.76 -14.05
N PHE A 240 4.44 5.91 -14.66
CA PHE A 240 5.50 6.79 -14.18
C PHE A 240 5.17 7.44 -12.83
N SER A 241 3.91 7.83 -12.60
CA SER A 241 3.51 8.34 -11.28
C SER A 241 3.65 7.30 -10.18
N ALA A 242 3.30 6.04 -10.45
CA ALA A 242 3.47 4.94 -9.51
C ALA A 242 4.95 4.59 -9.27
N LEU A 243 5.79 4.64 -10.32
CA LEU A 243 7.24 4.45 -10.20
C LEU A 243 7.89 5.53 -9.32
N LEU A 244 7.54 6.79 -9.56
CA LEU A 244 8.03 7.92 -8.77
C LEU A 244 7.58 7.83 -7.32
N PHE A 245 6.34 7.42 -7.08
CA PHE A 245 5.81 7.21 -5.75
C PHE A 245 6.60 6.11 -4.99
N ALA A 246 6.83 4.96 -5.63
CA ALA A 246 7.61 3.89 -5.04
C ALA A 246 9.07 4.31 -4.78
N ALA A 247 9.69 5.01 -5.73
CA ALA A 247 11.06 5.51 -5.61
C ALA A 247 11.22 6.55 -4.49
N ALA A 248 10.22 7.42 -4.28
CA ALA A 248 10.25 8.45 -3.25
C ALA A 248 10.35 7.88 -1.82
N HIS A 249 9.97 6.62 -1.62
CA HIS A 249 10.13 5.94 -0.33
C HIS A 249 11.57 5.46 -0.05
N ALA A 250 12.46 5.51 -1.05
CA ALA A 250 13.88 5.16 -0.95
C ALA A 250 14.17 3.80 -0.26
N HIS A 251 13.25 2.84 -0.39
CA HIS A 251 13.34 1.53 0.26
C HIS A 251 13.12 0.42 -0.77
N LEU A 252 14.21 -0.19 -1.22
CA LEU A 252 14.21 -1.16 -2.32
C LEU A 252 13.32 -2.40 -2.06
N PRO A 253 13.30 -3.01 -0.86
CA PRO A 253 12.42 -4.15 -0.59
C PRO A 253 10.93 -3.84 -0.71
N SER A 254 10.51 -2.60 -0.47
CA SER A 254 9.11 -2.16 -0.61
C SER A 254 8.78 -1.60 -2.00
N PHE A 255 9.75 -1.54 -2.91
CA PHE A 255 9.56 -0.84 -4.19
C PHE A 255 8.44 -1.45 -5.03
N ALA A 256 8.44 -2.77 -5.24
CA ALA A 256 7.40 -3.42 -6.05
C ALA A 256 6.00 -3.37 -5.40
N PRO A 257 5.81 -3.69 -4.11
CA PRO A 257 4.51 -3.51 -3.48
C PRO A 257 4.03 -2.05 -3.47
N LEU A 258 4.91 -1.06 -3.29
CA LEU A 258 4.54 0.35 -3.38
C LEU A 258 4.24 0.81 -4.81
N PHE A 259 4.93 0.25 -5.81
CA PHE A 259 4.59 0.50 -7.20
C PHE A 259 3.18 0.00 -7.54
N VAL A 260 2.83 -1.23 -7.12
CA VAL A 260 1.48 -1.78 -7.30
C VAL A 260 0.44 -0.95 -6.55
N LEU A 261 0.69 -0.61 -5.29
CA LEU A 261 -0.18 0.25 -4.48
C LEU A 261 -0.38 1.62 -5.15
N GLY A 262 0.71 2.22 -5.61
CA GLY A 262 0.71 3.49 -6.32
C GLY A 262 -0.10 3.46 -7.62
N GLY A 263 -0.01 2.36 -8.36
CA GLY A 263 -0.82 2.10 -9.54
C GLY A 263 -2.31 1.99 -9.21
N CYS A 264 -2.65 1.25 -8.14
CA CYS A 264 -4.03 1.12 -7.66
C CYS A 264 -4.63 2.48 -7.26
N PHE A 265 -3.88 3.35 -6.57
CA PHE A 265 -4.34 4.70 -6.23
C PHE A 265 -4.58 5.56 -7.47
N ALA A 266 -3.67 5.52 -8.46
CA ALA A 266 -3.82 6.27 -9.70
C ALA A 266 -5.02 5.80 -10.52
N ILE A 267 -5.25 4.48 -10.60
CA ILE A 267 -6.43 3.89 -11.26
C ILE A 267 -7.71 4.30 -10.53
N ALA A 268 -7.72 4.25 -9.19
CA ALA A 268 -8.86 4.65 -8.37
C ALA A 268 -9.20 6.13 -8.57
N TYR A 269 -8.21 7.01 -8.60
CA TYR A 269 -8.39 8.43 -8.89
C TYR A 269 -8.95 8.65 -10.30
N GLU A 270 -8.34 8.03 -11.32
CA GLU A 270 -8.76 8.19 -12.72
C GLU A 270 -10.18 7.65 -12.94
N TRP A 271 -10.52 6.52 -12.31
CA TRP A 271 -11.84 5.91 -12.45
C TRP A 271 -12.92 6.69 -11.70
N SER A 272 -12.70 7.07 -10.44
CA SER A 272 -13.67 7.79 -9.61
C SER A 272 -13.77 9.27 -9.99
N GLY A 273 -12.71 9.84 -10.54
CA GLY A 273 -12.54 11.27 -10.78
C GLY A 273 -12.46 12.09 -9.49
N SER A 274 -12.16 11.46 -8.36
CA SER A 274 -12.00 12.13 -7.07
C SER A 274 -10.72 11.69 -6.39
N ILE A 275 -9.86 12.65 -6.10
CA ILE A 275 -8.60 12.41 -5.37
C ILE A 275 -8.85 11.91 -3.95
N LEU A 276 -10.01 12.26 -3.36
CA LEU A 276 -10.38 11.83 -2.01
C LEU A 276 -10.51 10.30 -1.91
N VAL A 277 -10.84 9.61 -3.01
CA VAL A 277 -10.86 8.14 -3.04
C VAL A 277 -9.45 7.58 -2.87
N ALA A 278 -8.47 8.11 -3.61
CA ALA A 278 -7.07 7.70 -3.47
C ALA A 278 -6.52 8.05 -2.08
N MET A 279 -6.80 9.24 -1.56
CA MET A 279 -6.43 9.66 -0.19
C MET A 279 -7.03 8.71 0.86
N THR A 280 -8.30 8.32 0.70
CA THR A 280 -8.96 7.36 1.59
C THR A 280 -8.30 5.99 1.55
N MET A 281 -8.02 5.46 0.35
CA MET A 281 -7.31 4.19 0.19
C MET A 281 -5.95 4.23 0.88
N HIS A 282 -5.20 5.31 0.69
CA HIS A 282 -3.87 5.50 1.27
C HIS A 282 -3.94 5.59 2.81
N SER A 283 -4.84 6.42 3.34
CA SER A 283 -5.06 6.56 4.78
C SER A 283 -5.45 5.22 5.43
N LEU A 284 -6.35 4.47 4.81
CA LEU A 284 -6.76 3.14 5.29
C LEU A 284 -5.60 2.13 5.22
N PHE A 285 -4.81 2.13 4.14
CA PHE A 285 -3.63 1.27 4.01
C PHE A 285 -2.63 1.53 5.14
N ASN A 286 -2.29 2.80 5.38
CA ASN A 286 -1.36 3.19 6.45
C ASN A 286 -1.93 2.87 7.84
N SER A 287 -3.25 3.06 8.05
CA SER A 287 -3.93 2.70 9.30
C SER A 287 -3.84 1.21 9.58
N LEU A 288 -4.12 0.36 8.58
CA LEU A 288 -4.04 -1.09 8.72
C LEU A 288 -2.61 -1.55 8.99
N THR A 289 -1.63 -0.97 8.29
CA THR A 289 -0.21 -1.26 8.51
C THR A 289 0.22 -0.90 9.94
N LEU A 290 -0.11 0.30 10.41
CA LEU A 290 0.23 0.71 11.79
C LEU A 290 -0.51 -0.11 12.84
N THR A 291 -1.76 -0.51 12.58
CA THR A 291 -2.53 -1.39 13.48
C THR A 291 -1.90 -2.77 13.57
N ALA A 292 -1.50 -3.35 12.44
CA ALA A 292 -0.82 -4.64 12.42
C ALA A 292 0.52 -4.61 13.19
N LEU A 293 1.22 -3.46 13.15
CA LEU A 293 2.45 -3.27 13.91
C LEU A 293 2.21 -3.05 15.41
N ALA A 294 1.10 -2.37 15.76
CA ALA A 294 0.77 -2.10 17.15
C ALA A 294 0.27 -3.35 17.88
N PHE A 295 -0.37 -4.28 17.16
CA PHE A 295 -1.00 -5.47 17.69
C PHE A 295 -0.58 -6.73 16.92
N PRO A 296 0.72 -7.09 16.95
CA PRO A 296 1.24 -8.23 16.19
C PRO A 296 0.58 -9.55 16.58
N GLU A 297 0.14 -9.69 17.84
CA GLU A 297 -0.55 -10.88 18.36
C GLU A 297 -1.90 -11.16 17.69
N ILE A 298 -2.53 -10.16 17.08
CA ILE A 298 -3.81 -10.32 16.35
C ILE A 298 -3.55 -10.82 14.93
N PHE A 299 -2.40 -10.47 14.35
CA PHE A 299 -2.09 -10.68 12.92
C PHE A 299 -1.02 -11.76 12.68
N SER A 300 -0.33 -12.25 13.72
CA SER A 300 0.55 -13.42 13.63
C SER A 300 -0.25 -14.68 13.96
N PRO A 301 -0.24 -15.69 13.08
CA PRO A 301 -0.89 -16.97 13.30
C PRO A 301 -0.27 -17.79 14.44
#